data_a964c4f545d19b4530661cdb2f03b5d6
#
_entry.id   a964c4f545d19b4530661cdb2f03b5d6
#
_cell.length_a   1.000
_cell.length_b   1.000
_cell.length_c   1.000
_cell.angle_alpha   90.00
_cell.angle_beta   90.00
_cell.angle_gamma   90.00
#
_symmetry.space_group_name_H-M   'P 1'
#
loop_
_entity.id
_entity.type
_entity.pdbx_description
1 polymer ?
#
loop_
_entity_poly.entity_id
_entity_poly.type
_entity_poly.pdbx_seq_one_letter_code
_entity_poly.pdbx_strand_id
1 'polypeptide(L)'
;MVAFEAKDTPHQRFSSQPANRFQSCFTTEIKQHAYWLDLLPAQPSLPDRPVKTVDVVIVGSGYTGLNAALETIRGGRSTLVLDAENPGCGCSTRNGGQISTSIKPSLSALTAKYGSDKACAIRQE
;
A
#
# COMPACT_ATOMS: atom_id res chain seq x y z
N MET A 1 -21.92 -2.10 -15.97
CA MET A 1 -20.92 -3.17 -15.99
C MET A 1 -19.93 -2.81 -17.10
N VAL A 2 -18.84 -2.13 -16.75
CA VAL A 2 -17.80 -1.73 -17.71
C VAL A 2 -16.61 -2.62 -17.44
N ALA A 3 -16.34 -3.54 -18.36
CA ALA A 3 -15.13 -4.32 -18.35
C ALA A 3 -14.00 -3.41 -18.85
N PHE A 4 -13.03 -3.12 -18.00
CA PHE A 4 -11.76 -2.55 -18.44
C PHE A 4 -10.88 -3.70 -18.92
N GLU A 5 -10.73 -3.85 -20.22
CA GLU A 5 -9.62 -4.60 -20.79
C GLU A 5 -8.32 -3.87 -20.47
N ALA A 6 -7.51 -4.45 -19.62
CA ALA A 6 -6.13 -4.04 -19.45
C ALA A 6 -5.41 -4.39 -20.77
N LYS A 7 -5.23 -3.42 -21.64
CA LYS A 7 -4.28 -3.52 -22.74
C LYS A 7 -2.89 -3.63 -22.13
N ASP A 8 -2.18 -4.69 -22.49
CA ASP A 8 -0.74 -4.84 -22.29
C ASP A 8 -0.04 -3.54 -22.69
N THR A 9 0.28 -2.73 -21.72
CA THR A 9 1.18 -1.61 -21.90
C THR A 9 2.52 -2.06 -21.34
N PRO A 10 3.52 -2.31 -22.21
CA PRO A 10 4.85 -2.65 -21.73
C PRO A 10 5.39 -1.52 -20.86
N HIS A 11 6.12 -1.88 -19.82
CA HIS A 11 6.81 -1.02 -18.85
C HIS A 11 7.80 -0.01 -19.45
N GLN A 12 7.54 0.57 -20.62
CA GLN A 12 8.44 1.45 -21.36
C GLN A 12 8.20 2.95 -21.18
N ARG A 13 7.36 3.39 -20.21
CA ARG A 13 7.13 4.83 -20.05
C ARG A 13 8.15 5.58 -19.18
N PHE A 14 9.26 4.95 -18.79
CA PHE A 14 10.32 5.64 -18.05
C PHE A 14 11.62 5.87 -18.83
N SER A 15 11.67 5.53 -20.13
CA SER A 15 12.91 5.60 -20.91
C SER A 15 13.18 6.94 -21.62
N SER A 16 12.35 7.96 -21.46
CA SER A 16 12.54 9.26 -22.10
C SER A 16 12.61 10.45 -21.13
N GLN A 17 12.95 10.22 -19.87
CA GLN A 17 13.32 11.36 -19.02
C GLN A 17 14.74 11.80 -19.39
N PRO A 18 14.99 13.14 -19.54
CA PRO A 18 16.34 13.64 -19.72
C PRO A 18 17.21 13.14 -18.58
N ALA A 19 18.42 12.70 -18.90
CA ALA A 19 19.38 12.16 -17.94
C ALA A 19 19.38 13.02 -16.68
N ASN A 20 18.75 12.51 -15.62
CA ASN A 20 18.53 13.27 -14.41
C ASN A 20 19.90 13.52 -13.79
N ARG A 21 20.19 14.77 -13.43
CA ARG A 21 21.45 15.23 -12.79
C ARG A 21 21.84 14.37 -11.57
N PHE A 22 20.91 13.61 -11.04
CA PHE A 22 21.08 12.72 -9.89
C PHE A 22 21.50 11.29 -10.26
N GLN A 23 21.48 10.89 -11.52
CA GLN A 23 21.90 9.54 -11.93
C GLN A 23 23.40 9.28 -11.64
N SER A 24 24.22 10.33 -11.64
CA SER A 24 25.64 10.21 -11.28
C SER A 24 25.90 9.96 -9.79
N CYS A 25 24.87 10.12 -8.94
CA CYS A 25 24.98 9.88 -7.51
C CYS A 25 24.71 8.42 -7.12
N PHE A 26 24.25 7.60 -8.04
CA PHE A 26 23.91 6.20 -7.80
C PHE A 26 24.90 5.27 -8.48
N THR A 27 25.08 4.09 -7.90
CA THR A 27 25.85 3.02 -8.56
C THR A 27 25.09 2.51 -9.79
N THR A 28 25.81 1.96 -10.76
CA THR A 28 25.21 1.38 -11.98
C THR A 28 24.33 0.16 -11.69
N GLU A 29 24.48 -0.43 -10.50
CA GLU A 29 23.78 -1.65 -10.08
C GLU A 29 22.61 -1.37 -9.12
N ILE A 30 22.13 -0.13 -9.06
CA ILE A 30 21.00 0.20 -8.17
C ILE A 30 19.73 -0.53 -8.60
N LYS A 31 19.15 -1.26 -7.71
CA LYS A 31 17.84 -1.90 -7.90
C LYS A 31 16.74 -0.86 -7.68
N GLN A 32 15.86 -0.68 -8.67
CA GLN A 32 14.76 0.30 -8.62
C GLN A 32 13.44 -0.32 -8.14
N HIS A 33 13.49 -1.33 -7.30
CA HIS A 33 12.30 -1.95 -6.71
C HIS A 33 12.36 -1.93 -5.18
N ALA A 34 11.25 -2.27 -4.55
CA ALA A 34 11.16 -2.22 -3.10
C ALA A 34 12.04 -3.31 -2.46
N TYR A 35 12.88 -2.91 -1.50
CA TYR A 35 13.79 -3.81 -0.79
C TYR A 35 13.10 -5.06 -0.22
N TRP A 36 11.93 -4.89 0.37
CA TRP A 36 11.18 -5.98 1.00
C TRP A 36 10.70 -7.04 0.01
N LEU A 37 10.52 -6.68 -1.26
CA LEU A 37 10.12 -7.62 -2.29
C LEU A 37 11.25 -8.58 -2.69
N ASP A 38 12.52 -8.20 -2.51
CA ASP A 38 13.68 -9.07 -2.74
C ASP A 38 13.74 -10.25 -1.76
N LEU A 39 13.14 -10.09 -0.59
CA LEU A 39 13.16 -11.09 0.47
C LEU A 39 11.98 -12.09 0.36
N LEU A 40 11.03 -11.81 -0.52
CA LEU A 40 9.86 -12.67 -0.69
C LEU A 40 10.13 -13.76 -1.74
N PRO A 41 9.66 -14.98 -1.52
CA PRO A 41 9.64 -15.99 -2.58
C PRO A 41 8.81 -15.49 -3.76
N ALA A 42 9.07 -16.04 -4.94
CA ALA A 42 8.29 -15.72 -6.13
C ALA A 42 6.79 -15.85 -5.83
N GLN A 43 6.05 -14.76 -6.03
CA GLN A 43 4.63 -14.74 -5.77
C GLN A 43 3.92 -15.66 -6.76
N PRO A 44 3.01 -16.53 -6.32
CA PRO A 44 2.20 -17.31 -7.22
C PRO A 44 1.37 -16.37 -8.10
N SER A 45 1.25 -16.71 -9.37
CA SER A 45 0.35 -16.01 -10.28
C SER A 45 -1.07 -16.04 -9.71
N LEU A 46 -1.64 -14.88 -9.50
CA LEU A 46 -3.02 -14.78 -9.04
C LEU A 46 -3.96 -15.18 -10.20
N PRO A 47 -5.09 -15.82 -9.91
CA PRO A 47 -6.02 -16.24 -10.97
C PRO A 47 -6.59 -15.02 -11.70
N ASP A 48 -6.52 -15.03 -13.02
CA ASP A 48 -7.02 -13.98 -13.93
C ASP A 48 -8.56 -13.81 -13.91
N ARG A 49 -9.27 -14.66 -13.19
CA ARG A 49 -10.74 -14.61 -13.18
C ARG A 49 -11.26 -13.89 -11.94
N PRO A 50 -11.81 -12.70 -12.11
CA PRO A 50 -12.56 -12.07 -11.04
C PRO A 50 -13.77 -12.93 -10.67
N VAL A 51 -14.01 -13.08 -9.38
CA VAL A 51 -15.24 -13.67 -8.86
C VAL A 51 -16.40 -12.82 -9.38
N LYS A 52 -17.45 -13.47 -9.90
CA LYS A 52 -18.56 -12.75 -10.55
C LYS A 52 -19.35 -11.84 -9.62
N THR A 53 -19.39 -12.14 -8.32
CA THR A 53 -20.15 -11.37 -7.33
C THR A 53 -19.46 -11.48 -5.99
N VAL A 54 -19.24 -10.35 -5.34
CA VAL A 54 -18.73 -10.24 -3.97
C VAL A 54 -19.46 -9.13 -3.23
N ASP A 55 -19.49 -9.20 -1.91
CA ASP A 55 -20.13 -8.17 -1.08
C ASP A 55 -19.34 -6.87 -1.08
N VAL A 56 -17.99 -6.97 -1.10
CA VAL A 56 -17.08 -5.83 -0.99
C VAL A 56 -15.96 -5.94 -2.01
N VAL A 57 -15.72 -4.86 -2.74
CA VAL A 57 -14.55 -4.71 -3.60
C VAL A 57 -13.66 -3.62 -3.03
N ILE A 58 -12.38 -3.91 -2.85
CA ILE A 58 -11.37 -2.96 -2.38
C ILE A 58 -10.37 -2.73 -3.51
N VAL A 59 -10.07 -1.48 -3.81
CA VAL A 59 -9.08 -1.11 -4.81
C VAL A 59 -7.80 -0.66 -4.12
N GLY A 60 -6.72 -1.38 -4.39
CA GLY A 60 -5.41 -1.19 -3.80
C GLY A 60 -5.10 -2.19 -2.69
N SER A 61 -3.95 -2.84 -2.78
CA SER A 61 -3.44 -3.85 -1.85
C SER A 61 -2.33 -3.33 -0.93
N GLY A 62 -2.33 -2.03 -0.65
CA GLY A 62 -1.48 -1.43 0.38
C GLY A 62 -2.00 -1.73 1.79
N TYR A 63 -1.32 -1.20 2.82
CA TYR A 63 -1.71 -1.41 4.22
C TYR A 63 -3.18 -1.10 4.50
N THR A 64 -3.69 0.02 3.99
CA THR A 64 -5.09 0.41 4.20
C THR A 64 -6.06 -0.59 3.57
N GLY A 65 -5.83 -0.96 2.31
CA GLY A 65 -6.70 -1.89 1.60
C GLY A 65 -6.70 -3.29 2.21
N LEU A 66 -5.51 -3.79 2.60
CA LEU A 66 -5.40 -5.11 3.23
C LEU A 66 -6.02 -5.14 4.63
N ASN A 67 -5.87 -4.09 5.44
CA ASN A 67 -6.55 -4.01 6.74
C ASN A 67 -8.07 -3.92 6.56
N ALA A 68 -8.56 -3.13 5.62
CA ALA A 68 -9.99 -3.09 5.30
C ALA A 68 -10.51 -4.46 4.86
N ALA A 69 -9.74 -5.20 4.03
CA ALA A 69 -10.10 -6.56 3.62
C ALA A 69 -10.18 -7.52 4.80
N LEU A 70 -9.24 -7.45 5.74
CA LEU A 70 -9.27 -8.28 6.94
C LEU A 70 -10.53 -8.01 7.78
N GLU A 71 -10.91 -6.76 7.96
CA GLU A 71 -12.10 -6.41 8.75
C GLU A 71 -13.40 -6.84 8.04
N THR A 72 -13.50 -6.67 6.72
CA THR A 72 -14.68 -7.13 5.97
C THR A 72 -14.83 -8.65 6.01
N ILE A 73 -13.72 -9.40 5.89
CA ILE A 73 -13.70 -10.87 5.99
C ILE A 73 -14.06 -11.32 7.41
N ARG A 74 -13.53 -10.68 8.46
CA ARG A 74 -13.90 -10.94 9.86
C ARG A 74 -15.37 -10.69 10.11
N GLY A 75 -15.96 -9.70 9.42
CA GLY A 75 -17.40 -9.43 9.41
C GLY A 75 -18.23 -10.40 8.57
N GLY A 76 -17.63 -11.48 8.04
CA GLY A 76 -18.33 -12.51 7.26
C GLY A 76 -18.68 -12.08 5.83
N ARG A 77 -18.06 -11.03 5.29
CA ARG A 77 -18.30 -10.56 3.93
C ARG A 77 -17.34 -11.20 2.92
N SER A 78 -17.86 -11.60 1.78
CA SER A 78 -17.02 -11.99 0.65
C SER A 78 -16.32 -10.75 0.10
N THR A 79 -14.98 -10.77 0.06
CA THR A 79 -14.18 -9.58 -0.25
C THR A 79 -13.21 -9.87 -1.38
N LEU A 80 -13.15 -8.97 -2.34
CA LEU A 80 -12.18 -8.97 -3.44
C LEU A 80 -11.29 -7.75 -3.33
N VAL A 81 -9.97 -7.97 -3.36
CA VAL A 81 -8.98 -6.88 -3.47
C VAL A 81 -8.45 -6.85 -4.89
N LEU A 82 -8.51 -5.69 -5.52
CA LEU A 82 -7.97 -5.43 -6.85
C LEU A 82 -6.77 -4.51 -6.74
N ASP A 83 -5.71 -4.81 -7.45
CA ASP A 83 -4.55 -3.93 -7.56
C ASP A 83 -4.13 -3.84 -9.04
N ALA A 84 -3.56 -2.71 -9.43
CA ALA A 84 -3.06 -2.50 -10.78
C ALA A 84 -1.72 -3.21 -11.02
N GLU A 85 -1.03 -3.56 -9.94
CA GLU A 85 0.28 -4.20 -9.95
C GLU A 85 0.31 -5.36 -8.95
N ASN A 86 1.49 -5.90 -8.70
CA ASN A 86 1.67 -6.94 -7.69
C ASN A 86 1.24 -6.46 -6.29
N PRO A 87 0.66 -7.33 -5.47
CA PRO A 87 0.21 -6.96 -4.14
C PRO A 87 1.30 -6.24 -3.33
N GLY A 88 0.94 -5.08 -2.77
CA GLY A 88 1.84 -4.29 -1.95
C GLY A 88 2.89 -3.49 -2.73
N CYS A 89 2.86 -3.44 -4.04
CA CYS A 89 3.89 -2.78 -4.88
C CYS A 89 4.08 -1.28 -4.61
N GLY A 90 3.12 -0.61 -3.98
CA GLY A 90 3.15 0.81 -3.68
C GLY A 90 4.02 1.21 -2.48
N CYS A 91 3.66 2.31 -1.83
CA CYS A 91 4.38 2.87 -0.68
C CYS A 91 4.47 1.92 0.51
N SER A 92 3.56 0.96 0.64
CA SER A 92 3.52 0.01 1.74
C SER A 92 4.74 -0.92 1.80
N THR A 93 5.40 -1.18 0.68
CA THR A 93 6.64 -1.98 0.62
C THR A 93 7.89 -1.12 0.43
N ARG A 94 7.74 0.19 0.32
CA ARG A 94 8.85 1.15 0.13
C ARG A 94 9.13 1.99 1.36
N ASN A 95 8.66 1.57 2.52
CA ASN A 95 8.94 2.23 3.80
C ASN A 95 10.11 1.55 4.51
N GLY A 96 10.62 2.18 5.57
CA GLY A 96 11.72 1.65 6.37
C GLY A 96 11.36 0.50 7.31
N GLY A 97 10.11 0.03 7.31
CA GLY A 97 9.63 -1.06 8.17
C GLY A 97 9.59 -0.70 9.66
N GLN A 98 9.66 0.58 10.01
CA GLN A 98 9.65 1.02 11.39
C GLN A 98 8.23 1.07 11.95
N ILE A 99 8.03 0.41 13.08
CA ILE A 99 6.80 0.47 13.85
C ILE A 99 7.06 1.33 15.08
N SER A 100 6.31 2.42 15.22
CA SER A 100 6.40 3.31 16.38
C SER A 100 5.12 3.20 17.21
N THR A 101 5.30 3.06 18.52
CA THR A 101 4.20 3.10 19.48
C THR A 101 3.89 4.54 19.93
N SER A 102 4.68 5.52 19.49
CA SER A 102 4.49 6.93 19.86
C SER A 102 3.53 7.60 18.89
N ILE A 103 2.43 8.13 19.42
CA ILE A 103 1.52 9.00 18.71
C ILE A 103 2.08 10.43 18.73
N LYS A 104 2.21 11.05 17.59
CA LYS A 104 2.51 12.49 17.46
C LYS A 104 1.23 13.20 17.03
N PRO A 105 0.85 14.31 17.67
CA PRO A 105 1.57 15.08 18.68
C PRO A 105 1.53 14.47 20.08
N SER A 106 2.39 15.00 20.98
CA SER A 106 2.47 14.55 22.39
C SER A 106 1.14 14.75 23.14
N LEU A 107 0.93 14.02 24.24
CA LEU A 107 -0.29 14.18 25.05
C LEU A 107 -0.48 15.62 25.52
N SER A 108 0.60 16.30 25.92
CA SER A 108 0.53 17.70 26.35
C SER A 108 0.04 18.64 25.22
N ALA A 109 0.50 18.42 23.98
CA ALA A 109 0.04 19.19 22.83
C ALA A 109 -1.42 18.88 22.49
N LEU A 110 -1.84 17.63 22.59
CA LEU A 110 -3.23 17.23 22.40
C LEU A 110 -4.14 17.84 23.48
N THR A 111 -3.70 17.80 24.74
CA THR A 111 -4.44 18.38 25.86
C THR A 111 -4.61 19.89 25.71
N ALA A 112 -3.56 20.59 25.32
CA ALA A 112 -3.62 22.03 25.06
C ALA A 112 -4.59 22.40 23.95
N LYS A 113 -4.72 21.54 22.94
CA LYS A 113 -5.56 21.79 21.76
C LYS A 113 -7.02 21.34 21.93
N TYR A 114 -7.25 20.23 22.59
CA TYR A 114 -8.57 19.55 22.60
C TYR A 114 -9.16 19.34 24.00
N GLY A 115 -8.41 19.65 25.05
CA GLY A 115 -8.75 19.34 26.44
C GLY A 115 -8.36 17.91 26.82
N SER A 116 -8.32 17.66 28.14
CA SER A 116 -7.81 16.39 28.71
C SER A 116 -8.55 15.16 28.22
N ASP A 117 -9.88 15.19 28.25
CA ASP A 117 -10.71 14.02 27.97
C ASP A 117 -10.59 13.57 26.51
N LYS A 118 -10.63 14.53 25.56
CA LYS A 118 -10.43 14.23 24.14
C LYS A 118 -9.01 13.79 23.83
N ALA A 119 -8.01 14.38 24.50
CA ALA A 119 -6.61 13.99 24.32
C ALA A 119 -6.35 12.56 24.79
N CYS A 120 -6.98 12.14 25.89
CA CYS A 120 -6.90 10.77 26.38
C CYS A 120 -7.63 9.79 25.44
N ALA A 121 -8.81 10.14 24.94
CA ALA A 121 -9.54 9.32 23.98
C ALA A 121 -8.73 9.07 22.69
N ILE A 122 -8.12 10.12 22.11
CA ILE A 122 -7.26 10.02 20.91
C ILE A 122 -6.06 9.08 21.13
N ARG A 123 -5.59 8.92 22.36
CA ARG A 123 -4.46 8.03 22.66
C ARG A 123 -4.85 6.60 22.96
N GLN A 124 -6.11 6.34 23.21
CA GLN A 124 -6.62 4.99 23.52
C GLN A 124 -7.07 4.22 22.26
N GLU A 125 -7.25 4.93 21.14
CA GLU A 125 -7.48 4.31 19.84
C GLU A 125 -6.16 3.84 19.17
#